data_07f3fd25f52fa0aa89c7d1e5b4478d4b
#
_entry.id   07f3fd25f52fa0aa89c7d1e5b4478d4b
#
_cell.length_a   1.000
_cell.length_b   1.000
_cell.length_c   1.000
_cell.angle_alpha   90.00
_cell.angle_beta   90.00
_cell.angle_gamma   90.00
#
_symmetry.space_group_name_H-M   'P 1'
#
loop_
_entity.id
_entity.type
_entity.pdbx_description
1 polymer ?
#
loop_
_entity_poly.entity_id
_entity_poly.type
_entity_poly.pdbx_seq_one_letter_code
_entity_poly.pdbx_strand_id
1 'polypeptide(L)'
;MSTPYTPPPPPSAEPQVGQSSLGMDANLASMLCYLTMICCGLGIVLSLVFFLIEKTSRLVKFHAMQALLYGGVWIVVGIVFRILSMIADIALGDALGVVVFFGWVAVRLLVAVVLLAFLIMAAIKAYQGQYYKLPIIGNIAWNIVNK
;
A
#
# COMPACT_ATOMS: atom_id res chain seq x y z
N MET A 1 -42.81 -7.19 -20.42
CA MET A 1 -41.89 -8.24 -19.95
C MET A 1 -40.60 -7.57 -19.50
N SER A 2 -40.40 -7.43 -18.19
CA SER A 2 -39.15 -6.85 -17.63
C SER A 2 -38.08 -7.90 -17.69
N THR A 3 -36.98 -7.61 -18.38
CA THR A 3 -35.76 -8.45 -18.35
C THR A 3 -35.24 -8.52 -16.92
N PRO A 4 -34.94 -9.70 -16.38
CA PRO A 4 -34.41 -9.82 -15.04
C PRO A 4 -33.06 -9.10 -14.98
N TYR A 5 -32.87 -8.22 -13.99
CA TYR A 5 -31.59 -7.58 -13.71
C TYR A 5 -30.60 -8.66 -13.25
N THR A 6 -29.65 -9.02 -14.11
CA THR A 6 -28.46 -9.78 -13.73
C THR A 6 -27.42 -8.79 -13.20
N PRO A 7 -27.05 -8.86 -11.92
CA PRO A 7 -25.94 -8.03 -11.42
C PRO A 7 -24.68 -8.33 -12.24
N PRO A 8 -23.85 -7.30 -12.55
CA PRO A 8 -22.61 -7.53 -13.26
C PRO A 8 -21.78 -8.54 -12.47
N PRO A 9 -21.10 -9.49 -13.15
CA PRO A 9 -20.28 -10.47 -12.49
C PRO A 9 -19.24 -9.76 -11.62
N PRO A 10 -18.87 -10.34 -10.46
CA PRO A 10 -17.77 -9.79 -9.67
C PRO A 10 -16.55 -9.66 -10.59
N PRO A 11 -15.72 -8.60 -10.41
CA PRO A 11 -14.55 -8.39 -11.25
C PRO A 11 -13.74 -9.68 -11.26
N SER A 12 -13.85 -10.39 -12.38
CA SER A 12 -13.13 -11.62 -12.62
C SER A 12 -11.63 -11.35 -12.46
N ALA A 13 -10.90 -12.32 -11.94
CA ALA A 13 -9.45 -12.27 -11.81
C ALA A 13 -8.73 -12.30 -13.19
N GLU A 14 -9.38 -11.80 -14.23
CA GLU A 14 -8.77 -11.67 -15.55
C GLU A 14 -7.72 -10.56 -15.52
N PRO A 15 -6.50 -10.83 -16.03
CA PRO A 15 -5.45 -9.82 -16.13
C PRO A 15 -5.98 -8.64 -16.93
N GLN A 16 -6.01 -7.46 -16.32
CA GLN A 16 -6.39 -6.22 -17.01
C GLN A 16 -5.24 -5.82 -17.95
N VAL A 17 -5.26 -6.37 -19.16
CA VAL A 17 -4.31 -5.99 -20.22
C VAL A 17 -4.78 -4.66 -20.80
N GLY A 18 -4.20 -3.56 -20.32
CA GLY A 18 -4.49 -2.23 -20.80
C GLY A 18 -3.30 -1.30 -20.60
N GLN A 19 -3.29 -0.19 -21.30
CA GLN A 19 -2.28 0.85 -21.11
C GLN A 19 -2.74 1.85 -20.05
N SER A 20 -1.79 2.31 -19.23
CA SER A 20 -1.98 3.43 -18.33
C SER A 20 -2.01 4.74 -19.10
N SER A 21 -2.51 5.81 -18.51
CA SER A 21 -2.50 7.16 -19.09
C SER A 21 -1.10 7.68 -19.45
N LEU A 22 -0.05 7.05 -18.93
CA LEU A 22 1.35 7.36 -19.25
C LEU A 22 1.91 6.52 -20.41
N GLY A 23 1.08 5.74 -21.10
CA GLY A 23 1.52 4.89 -22.22
C GLY A 23 2.26 3.61 -21.81
N MET A 24 2.37 3.34 -20.50
CA MET A 24 2.97 2.13 -19.95
C MET A 24 1.93 1.03 -19.82
N ASP A 25 2.41 -0.23 -19.74
CA ASP A 25 1.56 -1.35 -19.37
C ASP A 25 0.94 -1.10 -17.97
N ALA A 26 -0.38 -1.26 -17.86
CA ALA A 26 -1.11 -1.02 -16.63
C ALA A 26 -0.63 -1.91 -15.47
N ASN A 27 -0.23 -3.14 -15.76
CA ASN A 27 0.30 -4.07 -14.77
C ASN A 27 1.65 -3.58 -14.24
N LEU A 28 2.54 -3.14 -15.15
CA LEU A 28 3.83 -2.59 -14.79
C LEU A 28 3.69 -1.29 -13.98
N ALA A 29 2.82 -0.38 -14.41
CA ALA A 29 2.54 0.86 -13.70
C ALA A 29 2.01 0.61 -12.29
N SER A 30 1.10 -0.36 -12.14
CA SER A 30 0.55 -0.78 -10.85
C SER A 30 1.61 -1.36 -9.91
N MET A 31 2.52 -2.20 -10.44
CA MET A 31 3.64 -2.77 -9.68
C MET A 31 4.62 -1.68 -9.23
N LEU A 32 4.93 -0.71 -10.09
CA LEU A 32 5.88 0.37 -9.80
C LEU A 32 5.46 1.21 -8.58
N CYS A 33 4.14 1.38 -8.35
CA CYS A 33 3.65 2.07 -7.15
C CYS A 33 4.17 1.45 -5.85
N TYR A 34 4.33 0.12 -5.82
CA TYR A 34 4.84 -0.59 -4.64
C TYR A 34 6.37 -0.72 -4.65
N LEU A 35 6.95 -0.99 -5.81
CA LEU A 35 8.39 -1.20 -5.93
C LEU A 35 9.19 0.05 -5.55
N THR A 36 8.72 1.22 -5.93
CA THR A 36 9.35 2.49 -5.58
C THR A 36 9.27 2.83 -4.09
N MET A 37 8.31 2.27 -3.37
CA MET A 37 8.26 2.35 -1.90
C MET A 37 9.42 1.62 -1.25
N ILE A 38 9.80 0.45 -1.80
CA ILE A 38 10.92 -0.35 -1.29
C ILE A 38 12.25 0.35 -1.55
N CYS A 39 12.45 0.87 -2.77
CA CYS A 39 13.75 1.36 -3.21
C CYS A 39 14.14 2.73 -2.64
N CYS A 40 13.23 3.69 -2.57
CA CYS A 40 13.63 5.09 -2.36
C CYS A 40 12.73 5.90 -1.43
N GLY A 41 11.66 5.35 -0.88
CA GLY A 41 10.65 6.15 -0.16
C GLY A 41 9.88 7.14 -1.05
N LEU A 42 10.29 7.29 -2.32
CA LEU A 42 9.61 8.12 -3.32
C LEU A 42 8.29 7.51 -3.80
N GLY A 43 7.99 6.30 -3.37
CA GLY A 43 6.76 5.59 -3.76
C GLY A 43 5.48 6.32 -3.42
N ILE A 44 5.47 7.11 -2.34
CA ILE A 44 4.32 7.95 -1.99
C ILE A 44 4.10 9.01 -3.07
N VAL A 45 5.16 9.70 -3.50
CA VAL A 45 5.09 10.74 -4.53
C VAL A 45 4.68 10.13 -5.87
N LEU A 46 5.31 9.04 -6.26
CA LEU A 46 4.99 8.36 -7.53
C LEU A 46 3.55 7.83 -7.53
N SER A 47 3.12 7.22 -6.43
CA SER A 47 1.75 6.73 -6.30
C SER A 47 0.72 7.86 -6.34
N LEU A 48 1.05 9.03 -5.77
CA LEU A 48 0.23 10.22 -5.87
C LEU A 48 0.13 10.72 -7.32
N VAL A 49 1.26 10.77 -8.03
CA VAL A 49 1.32 11.16 -9.44
C VAL A 49 0.45 10.20 -10.28
N PHE A 50 0.62 8.90 -10.13
CA PHE A 50 -0.21 7.92 -10.83
C PHE A 50 -1.69 8.08 -10.47
N PHE A 51 -2.02 8.26 -9.22
CA PHE A 51 -3.42 8.45 -8.82
C PHE A 51 -4.08 9.67 -9.46
N LEU A 52 -3.34 10.80 -9.56
CA LEU A 52 -3.87 12.06 -10.11
C LEU A 52 -3.92 12.07 -11.64
N ILE A 53 -2.92 11.48 -12.31
CA ILE A 53 -2.80 11.53 -13.77
C ILE A 53 -3.58 10.38 -14.43
N GLU A 54 -3.72 9.24 -13.74
CA GLU A 54 -4.35 8.06 -14.31
C GLU A 54 -5.85 8.25 -14.51
N LYS A 55 -6.28 8.15 -15.76
CA LYS A 55 -7.69 8.27 -16.18
C LYS A 55 -8.19 7.05 -16.93
N THR A 56 -7.29 6.25 -17.46
CA THR A 56 -7.59 5.16 -18.39
C THR A 56 -7.74 3.82 -17.67
N SER A 57 -6.80 3.49 -16.78
CA SER A 57 -6.76 2.19 -16.11
C SER A 57 -7.25 2.28 -14.66
N ARG A 58 -8.37 1.64 -14.37
CA ARG A 58 -8.88 1.49 -12.99
C ARG A 58 -7.91 0.67 -12.11
N LEU A 59 -7.20 -0.28 -12.71
CA LEU A 59 -6.22 -1.10 -12.00
C LEU A 59 -5.11 -0.23 -11.42
N VAL A 60 -4.47 0.61 -12.25
CA VAL A 60 -3.42 1.52 -11.81
C VAL A 60 -3.92 2.47 -10.73
N LYS A 61 -5.10 3.05 -10.93
CA LYS A 61 -5.71 3.97 -9.97
C LYS A 61 -5.96 3.33 -8.61
N PHE A 62 -6.45 2.08 -8.62
CA PHE A 62 -6.68 1.31 -7.40
C PHE A 62 -5.38 1.02 -6.65
N HIS A 63 -4.36 0.51 -7.36
CA HIS A 63 -3.06 0.19 -6.76
C HIS A 63 -2.31 1.44 -6.30
N ALA A 64 -2.39 2.54 -7.05
CA ALA A 64 -1.83 3.83 -6.65
C ALA A 64 -2.45 4.36 -5.35
N MET A 65 -3.79 4.32 -5.23
CA MET A 65 -4.47 4.71 -3.98
C MET A 65 -4.11 3.78 -2.82
N GLN A 66 -4.06 2.48 -3.07
CA GLN A 66 -3.69 1.51 -2.03
C GLN A 66 -2.24 1.71 -1.57
N ALA A 67 -1.31 2.01 -2.48
CA ALA A 67 0.08 2.32 -2.14
C ALA A 67 0.20 3.63 -1.34
N LEU A 68 -0.58 4.66 -1.67
CA LEU A 68 -0.64 5.91 -0.88
C LEU A 68 -1.10 5.66 0.55
N LEU A 69 -2.19 4.91 0.72
CA LEU A 69 -2.70 4.57 2.05
C LEU A 69 -1.69 3.73 2.84
N TYR A 70 -1.01 2.81 2.16
CA TYR A 70 0.06 2.02 2.75
C TYR A 70 1.23 2.89 3.25
N GLY A 71 1.67 3.87 2.44
CA GLY A 71 2.66 4.86 2.84
C GLY A 71 2.21 5.68 4.06
N GLY A 72 0.94 6.05 4.10
CA GLY A 72 0.33 6.71 5.26
C GLY A 72 0.40 5.85 6.52
N VAL A 73 0.12 4.56 6.43
CA VAL A 73 0.27 3.62 7.56
C VAL A 73 1.72 3.58 8.05
N TRP A 74 2.70 3.53 7.16
CA TRP A 74 4.11 3.57 7.52
C TRP A 74 4.48 4.83 8.32
N ILE A 75 3.99 5.99 7.89
CA ILE A 75 4.22 7.26 8.59
C ILE A 75 3.60 7.21 9.99
N VAL A 76 2.34 6.80 10.10
CA VAL A 76 1.64 6.71 11.39
C VAL A 76 2.35 5.74 12.35
N VAL A 77 2.70 4.56 11.86
CA VAL A 77 3.47 3.55 12.63
C VAL A 77 4.79 4.14 13.10
N GLY A 78 5.52 4.84 12.23
CA GLY A 78 6.78 5.51 12.59
C GLY A 78 6.61 6.55 13.69
N ILE A 79 5.58 7.40 13.60
CA ILE A 79 5.27 8.42 14.62
C ILE A 79 4.92 7.75 15.96
N VAL A 80 4.06 6.74 15.96
CA VAL A 80 3.67 6.02 17.18
C VAL A 80 4.90 5.41 17.86
N PHE A 81 5.75 4.72 17.11
CA PHE A 81 6.98 4.16 17.66
C PHE A 81 7.92 5.23 18.20
N ARG A 82 8.00 6.40 17.56
CA ARG A 82 8.84 7.50 18.02
C ARG A 82 8.33 8.07 19.35
N ILE A 83 7.01 8.26 19.48
CA ILE A 83 6.39 8.75 20.71
C ILE A 83 6.59 7.74 21.85
N LEU A 84 6.34 6.46 21.60
CA LEU A 84 6.52 5.42 22.61
C LEU A 84 7.98 5.30 23.07
N SER A 85 8.93 5.40 22.14
CA SER A 85 10.37 5.42 22.50
C SER A 85 10.69 6.60 23.40
N MET A 86 10.22 7.80 23.05
CA MET A 86 10.49 9.01 23.85
C MET A 86 9.92 8.91 25.27
N ILE A 87 8.69 8.36 25.41
CA ILE A 87 8.10 8.12 26.73
C ILE A 87 8.91 7.12 27.54
N ALA A 88 9.36 6.04 26.91
CA ALA A 88 10.17 5.02 27.55
C ALA A 88 11.52 5.56 28.01
N ASP A 89 12.19 6.37 27.21
CA ASP A 89 13.47 7.00 27.54
C ASP A 89 13.33 7.91 28.78
N ILE A 90 12.26 8.70 28.85
CA ILE A 90 11.99 9.60 30.01
C ILE A 90 11.65 8.80 31.27
N ALA A 91 10.88 7.70 31.14
CA ALA A 91 10.39 6.95 32.29
C ALA A 91 11.44 6.02 32.93
N LEU A 92 12.34 5.46 32.12
CA LEU A 92 13.25 4.37 32.54
C LEU A 92 14.69 4.81 32.75
N GLY A 93 15.07 6.00 32.29
CA GLY A 93 16.43 6.52 32.40
C GLY A 93 17.49 5.70 31.64
N ASP A 94 18.75 6.10 31.74
CA ASP A 94 19.84 5.57 30.92
C ASP A 94 20.17 4.09 31.21
N ALA A 95 19.98 3.62 32.45
CA ALA A 95 20.40 2.28 32.84
C ALA A 95 19.57 1.16 32.16
N LEU A 96 18.27 1.38 31.97
CA LEU A 96 17.36 0.45 31.28
C LEU A 96 17.16 0.83 29.81
N GLY A 97 17.56 2.02 29.42
CA GLY A 97 17.36 2.58 28.08
C GLY A 97 17.94 1.67 26.98
N VAL A 98 19.10 1.07 27.21
CA VAL A 98 19.75 0.16 26.25
C VAL A 98 18.88 -1.10 26.01
N VAL A 99 18.36 -1.72 27.04
CA VAL A 99 17.51 -2.93 26.91
C VAL A 99 16.21 -2.59 26.19
N VAL A 100 15.59 -1.48 26.56
CA VAL A 100 14.37 -0.97 25.92
C VAL A 100 14.61 -0.61 24.46
N PHE A 101 15.75 0.02 24.14
CA PHE A 101 16.15 0.33 22.78
C PHE A 101 16.21 -0.92 21.90
N PHE A 102 16.91 -1.97 22.33
CA PHE A 102 16.99 -3.23 21.57
C PHE A 102 15.62 -3.91 21.45
N GLY A 103 14.80 -3.87 22.49
CA GLY A 103 13.44 -4.35 22.45
C GLY A 103 12.60 -3.65 21.38
N TRP A 104 12.65 -2.31 21.33
CA TRP A 104 11.96 -1.52 20.32
C TRP A 104 12.48 -1.77 18.90
N VAL A 105 13.80 -1.94 18.73
CA VAL A 105 14.40 -2.29 17.44
C VAL A 105 13.85 -3.64 16.97
N ALA A 106 13.80 -4.64 17.83
CA ALA A 106 13.27 -5.96 17.50
C ALA A 106 11.80 -5.90 17.07
N VAL A 107 10.95 -5.18 17.81
CA VAL A 107 9.53 -5.02 17.47
C VAL A 107 9.36 -4.27 16.14
N ARG A 108 10.12 -3.19 15.93
CA ARG A 108 10.10 -2.46 14.65
C ARG A 108 10.50 -3.33 13.47
N LEU A 109 11.54 -4.14 13.64
CA LEU A 109 11.99 -5.06 12.60
C LEU A 109 10.92 -6.08 12.26
N LEU A 110 10.25 -6.65 13.26
CA LEU A 110 9.16 -7.59 13.05
C LEU A 110 8.02 -6.94 12.26
N VAL A 111 7.57 -5.76 12.68
CA VAL A 111 6.51 -5.00 11.98
C VAL A 111 6.94 -4.66 10.56
N ALA A 112 8.19 -4.23 10.36
CA ALA A 112 8.72 -3.91 9.03
C ALA A 112 8.73 -5.14 8.11
N VAL A 113 9.13 -6.30 8.59
CA VAL A 113 9.13 -7.56 7.81
C VAL A 113 7.71 -7.95 7.40
N VAL A 114 6.75 -7.87 8.31
CA VAL A 114 5.34 -8.17 8.01
C VAL A 114 4.79 -7.20 6.97
N LEU A 115 5.02 -5.91 7.14
CA LEU A 115 4.57 -4.90 6.17
C LEU A 115 5.26 -5.09 4.82
N LEU A 116 6.56 -5.38 4.80
CA LEU A 116 7.30 -5.66 3.56
C LEU A 116 6.73 -6.88 2.82
N ALA A 117 6.38 -7.94 3.54
CA ALA A 117 5.76 -9.11 2.93
C ALA A 117 4.43 -8.76 2.24
N PHE A 118 3.58 -7.96 2.87
CA PHE A 118 2.34 -7.47 2.25
C PHE A 118 2.61 -6.59 1.03
N LEU A 119 3.65 -5.76 1.06
CA LEU A 119 4.04 -4.89 -0.05
C LEU A 119 4.50 -5.71 -1.25
N ILE A 120 5.34 -6.73 -1.03
CA ILE A 120 5.82 -7.64 -2.08
C ILE A 120 4.65 -8.41 -2.69
N MET A 121 3.76 -8.96 -1.86
CA MET A 121 2.57 -9.66 -2.35
C MET A 121 1.68 -8.73 -3.19
N ALA A 122 1.47 -7.51 -2.75
CA ALA A 122 0.69 -6.52 -3.49
C ALA A 122 1.35 -6.17 -4.83
N ALA A 123 2.69 -6.01 -4.87
CA ALA A 123 3.44 -5.74 -6.10
C ALA A 123 3.32 -6.89 -7.11
N ILE A 124 3.47 -8.14 -6.66
CA ILE A 124 3.34 -9.33 -7.51
C ILE A 124 1.92 -9.43 -8.08
N LYS A 125 0.90 -9.23 -7.24
CA LYS A 125 -0.50 -9.30 -7.67
C LYS A 125 -0.87 -8.15 -8.60
N ALA A 126 -0.33 -6.96 -8.39
CA ALA A 126 -0.47 -5.83 -9.29
C ALA A 126 0.13 -6.12 -10.67
N TYR A 127 1.33 -6.72 -10.72
CA TYR A 127 1.95 -7.15 -11.97
C TYR A 127 1.14 -8.22 -12.71
N GLN A 128 0.45 -9.10 -11.97
CA GLN A 128 -0.47 -10.09 -12.53
C GLN A 128 -1.81 -9.49 -13.01
N GLY A 129 -2.00 -8.18 -12.90
CA GLY A 129 -3.25 -7.51 -13.26
C GLY A 129 -4.42 -7.80 -12.31
N GLN A 130 -4.15 -8.26 -11.10
CA GLN A 130 -5.17 -8.64 -10.13
C GLN A 130 -5.46 -7.52 -9.13
N TYR A 131 -6.73 -7.29 -8.83
CA TYR A 131 -7.16 -6.39 -7.74
C TYR A 131 -6.93 -7.06 -6.37
N TYR A 132 -5.69 -7.10 -5.92
CA TYR A 132 -5.39 -7.62 -4.59
C TYR A 132 -5.64 -6.57 -3.52
N LYS A 133 -6.64 -6.82 -2.66
CA LYS A 133 -7.00 -5.92 -1.57
C LYS A 133 -6.17 -6.26 -0.33
N LEU A 134 -5.29 -5.36 0.08
CA LEU A 134 -4.63 -5.44 1.38
C LEU A 134 -5.66 -5.39 2.51
N PRO A 135 -5.45 -6.10 3.62
CA PRO A 135 -6.35 -6.04 4.76
C PRO A 135 -6.55 -4.59 5.22
N ILE A 136 -7.80 -4.19 5.46
CA ILE A 136 -8.26 -2.86 5.85
C ILE A 136 -8.08 -1.81 4.73
N ILE A 137 -6.84 -1.59 4.26
CA ILE A 137 -6.46 -0.54 3.29
C ILE A 137 -7.10 -0.79 1.92
N GLY A 138 -7.16 -2.05 1.47
CA GLY A 138 -7.68 -2.40 0.16
C GLY A 138 -9.16 -2.07 -0.01
N ASN A 139 -9.97 -2.23 1.03
CA ASN A 139 -11.38 -1.87 0.98
C ASN A 139 -11.58 -0.34 0.95
N ILE A 140 -10.75 0.40 1.65
CA ILE A 140 -10.77 1.87 1.63
C ILE A 140 -10.38 2.37 0.24
N ALA A 141 -9.29 1.87 -0.34
CA ALA A 141 -8.86 2.22 -1.69
C ALA A 141 -9.93 1.89 -2.73
N TRP A 142 -10.56 0.72 -2.62
CA TRP A 142 -11.63 0.30 -3.50
C TRP A 142 -12.83 1.26 -3.46
N ASN A 143 -13.26 1.64 -2.27
CA ASN A 143 -14.40 2.55 -2.10
C ASN A 143 -14.11 3.96 -2.62
N ILE A 144 -12.86 4.42 -2.55
CA ILE A 144 -12.47 5.74 -3.07
C ILE A 144 -12.45 5.75 -4.60
N VAL A 145 -11.91 4.69 -5.21
CA VAL A 145 -11.73 4.62 -6.67
C VAL A 145 -13.04 4.34 -7.41
N ASN A 146 -14.02 3.73 -6.75
CA ASN A 146 -15.33 3.38 -7.35
C ASN A 146 -16.46 4.36 -7.01
N LYS A 147 -16.16 5.47 -6.34
CA LYS A 147 -17.10 6.60 -6.21
C LYS A 147 -17.05 7.47 -7.46
#